data_645252e1dc2f52adbbb7d6d6bf93fcac
#
_entry.id   645252e1dc2f52adbbb7d6d6bf93fcac
#
_cell.length_a   1.000
_cell.length_b   1.000
_cell.length_c   1.000
_cell.angle_alpha   90.00
_cell.angle_beta   90.00
_cell.angle_gamma   90.00
#
_symmetry.space_group_name_H-M   'P 1'
#
loop_
_entity.id
_entity.type
_entity.pdbx_description
1 polymer ?
#
loop_
_entity_poly.entity_id
_entity_poly.type
_entity_poly.pdbx_seq_one_letter_code
_entity_poly.pdbx_strand_id
1 'polypeptide(L)'
;MEQPGADLIFFGGEIVTMEKDCPTVEAVAVKGKKIIAVGAKEDVLKLHQSSATELVDLRNRVLLPGFVASHSHPFMTTQLRYFTDISGFTHFTAEQVFETMQRVAQNTSNEDDWVVFYGYDQCLLPNLPELTSSYLDANVSAVNPVVVISMDIDNAWFNHKALENAGINESNVPDLGPGRIFSIDASGKLSGRLRDPPMFFLLKIIHPHPSVEEKRRLFREHFKEFASRGFTTVVDLGSNDEDTIKLGLEVASENECPVRLCRYAVSSLATASDEDSHSVPSCDDNLNLWVAGVKFWADGEPHSGTMAVKEKYLETDVTAKFFGNGFGQLNYDSDDLCKKMEKFHRNGWQISTHTQGDHAIEQVLEIYESLLSKWPRQDHRYRLEHVGLITPDQLDKVSKLGITPSFLVDELFYYGKILKEKIIGKERAEKLVPLASAKAKQICFSIHEDCPLFPLTHEPFRSMKTAVTRQTRDEDGGEVLGGHFGISIQDSLEAYTINAAWQIFCEHSIGSLKVGKLADLVILSRNPLKVPAEHLESIEIVATYMNGIATHTLSQ
;
A
#
# COMPACT_ATOMS: atom_id res chain seq x y z
N MET A 1 41.64 22.08 15.03
CA MET A 1 41.21 20.80 14.45
C MET A 1 40.30 21.16 13.29
N GLU A 2 40.70 20.85 12.08
CA GLU A 2 39.80 20.98 10.91
C GLU A 2 38.55 20.16 11.18
N GLN A 3 37.38 20.76 11.00
CA GLN A 3 36.13 19.99 11.05
C GLN A 3 36.22 18.95 9.92
N PRO A 4 35.92 17.68 10.20
CA PRO A 4 35.96 16.66 9.15
C PRO A 4 34.98 17.06 8.05
N GLY A 5 35.45 17.13 6.80
CA GLY A 5 34.64 17.48 5.63
C GLY A 5 33.46 16.55 5.43
N ALA A 6 32.50 16.96 4.59
CA ALA A 6 31.40 16.12 4.17
C ALA A 6 31.88 14.86 3.44
N ASP A 7 31.08 13.79 3.48
CA ASP A 7 31.35 12.59 2.69
C ASP A 7 30.81 12.79 1.25
N LEU A 8 29.61 13.40 1.12
CA LEU A 8 28.95 13.71 -0.16
C LEU A 8 28.52 15.17 -0.20
N ILE A 9 28.65 15.81 -1.35
CA ILE A 9 28.02 17.13 -1.63
C ILE A 9 27.28 17.06 -2.95
N PHE A 10 25.96 17.25 -2.90
CA PHE A 10 25.07 17.31 -4.07
C PHE A 10 24.93 18.77 -4.51
N PHE A 11 25.07 19.04 -5.82
CA PHE A 11 24.97 20.38 -6.41
C PHE A 11 24.76 20.32 -7.92
N GLY A 12 24.62 21.46 -8.59
CA GLY A 12 24.62 21.54 -10.06
C GLY A 12 23.28 21.14 -10.73
N GLY A 13 22.23 21.07 -9.95
CA GLY A 13 20.86 20.85 -10.37
C GLY A 13 19.88 21.55 -9.43
N GLU A 14 18.61 21.25 -9.58
CA GLU A 14 17.58 21.79 -8.69
C GLU A 14 17.49 20.92 -7.43
N ILE A 15 17.38 21.54 -6.27
CA ILE A 15 17.22 20.85 -5.00
C ILE A 15 15.96 21.38 -4.32
N VAL A 16 14.95 20.52 -4.20
CA VAL A 16 13.66 20.82 -3.57
C VAL A 16 13.64 20.23 -2.17
N THR A 17 13.55 21.07 -1.16
CA THR A 17 13.79 20.66 0.24
C THR A 17 12.57 20.09 0.94
N MET A 18 11.36 20.40 0.50
CA MET A 18 10.10 20.19 1.22
C MET A 18 10.02 20.96 2.56
N GLU A 19 10.85 21.98 2.77
CA GLU A 19 10.76 22.92 3.88
C GLU A 19 10.10 24.22 3.42
N LYS A 20 9.05 24.66 4.12
CA LYS A 20 8.27 25.84 3.73
C LYS A 20 9.09 27.14 3.73
N ASP A 21 9.98 27.27 4.73
CA ASP A 21 10.81 28.47 4.90
C ASP A 21 12.01 28.50 3.95
N CYS A 22 12.39 27.37 3.35
CA CYS A 22 13.52 27.27 2.45
C CYS A 22 13.25 26.21 1.38
N PRO A 23 12.31 26.46 0.43
CA PRO A 23 11.80 25.43 -0.49
C PRO A 23 12.83 24.91 -1.49
N THR A 24 13.87 25.68 -1.80
CA THR A 24 14.93 25.30 -2.73
C THR A 24 16.29 25.78 -2.24
N VAL A 25 17.32 24.99 -2.54
CA VAL A 25 18.73 25.33 -2.25
C VAL A 25 19.63 24.94 -3.43
N GLU A 26 20.91 25.37 -3.43
CA GLU A 26 21.86 25.08 -4.49
C GLU A 26 22.76 23.88 -4.19
N ALA A 27 22.93 23.54 -2.90
CA ALA A 27 23.74 22.41 -2.49
C ALA A 27 23.26 21.79 -1.17
N VAL A 28 23.53 20.48 -1.00
CA VAL A 28 23.32 19.70 0.22
C VAL A 28 24.60 18.93 0.53
N ALA A 29 25.11 19.07 1.75
CA ALA A 29 26.27 18.30 2.24
C ALA A 29 25.83 17.22 3.24
N VAL A 30 26.38 16.04 3.10
CA VAL A 30 26.10 14.85 3.91
C VAL A 30 27.36 14.38 4.61
N LYS A 31 27.24 14.02 5.89
CA LYS A 31 28.29 13.38 6.69
C LYS A 31 27.71 12.18 7.43
N GLY A 32 28.26 10.99 7.19
CA GLY A 32 27.68 9.75 7.69
C GLY A 32 26.22 9.62 7.24
N LYS A 33 25.31 9.46 8.18
CA LYS A 33 23.88 9.31 7.90
C LYS A 33 23.14 10.65 7.76
N LYS A 34 23.77 11.82 8.02
CA LYS A 34 23.05 13.08 8.23
C LYS A 34 23.38 14.16 7.20
N ILE A 35 22.37 14.98 6.93
CA ILE A 35 22.54 16.27 6.26
C ILE A 35 23.20 17.24 7.26
N ILE A 36 24.36 17.76 6.90
CA ILE A 36 25.15 18.69 7.74
C ILE A 36 25.09 20.14 7.27
N ALA A 37 24.75 20.36 5.99
CA ALA A 37 24.53 21.69 5.44
C ALA A 37 23.57 21.65 4.27
N VAL A 38 22.78 22.74 4.13
CA VAL A 38 21.94 23.07 2.98
C VAL A 38 22.10 24.58 2.71
N GLY A 39 22.18 25.01 1.44
CA GLY A 39 22.31 26.43 1.15
C GLY A 39 22.93 26.74 -0.21
N ALA A 40 23.57 27.92 -0.30
CA ALA A 40 24.30 28.36 -1.49
C ALA A 40 25.47 27.43 -1.79
N LYS A 41 25.66 27.07 -3.05
CA LYS A 41 26.70 26.13 -3.50
C LYS A 41 28.10 26.55 -3.03
N GLU A 42 28.44 27.85 -3.21
CA GLU A 42 29.76 28.34 -2.86
C GLU A 42 30.07 28.21 -1.37
N ASP A 43 29.11 28.52 -0.50
CA ASP A 43 29.25 28.41 0.95
C ASP A 43 29.38 26.95 1.40
N VAL A 44 28.54 26.06 0.88
CA VAL A 44 28.57 24.64 1.22
C VAL A 44 29.90 24.01 0.80
N LEU A 45 30.37 24.27 -0.41
CA LEU A 45 31.68 23.78 -0.89
C LEU A 45 32.81 24.35 -0.04
N LYS A 46 32.83 25.65 0.20
CA LYS A 46 33.90 26.31 0.97
C LYS A 46 34.04 25.78 2.41
N LEU A 47 32.90 25.48 3.06
CA LEU A 47 32.87 25.10 4.48
C LEU A 47 32.97 23.59 4.72
N HIS A 48 32.53 22.77 3.75
CA HIS A 48 32.33 21.33 3.98
C HIS A 48 33.08 20.42 2.99
N GLN A 49 33.67 20.95 1.91
CA GLN A 49 34.45 20.13 0.99
C GLN A 49 35.84 19.83 1.58
N SER A 50 36.26 18.59 1.44
CA SER A 50 37.63 18.12 1.73
C SER A 50 38.16 17.29 0.55
N SER A 51 39.40 16.85 0.61
CA SER A 51 39.99 15.96 -0.41
C SER A 51 39.34 14.57 -0.46
N ALA A 52 38.63 14.17 0.59
CA ALA A 52 37.89 12.91 0.66
C ALA A 52 36.38 13.04 0.29
N THR A 53 35.91 14.26 0.04
CA THR A 53 34.50 14.51 -0.28
C THR A 53 34.18 14.09 -1.71
N GLU A 54 33.22 13.23 -1.89
CA GLU A 54 32.62 12.93 -3.21
C GLU A 54 31.69 14.06 -3.63
N LEU A 55 31.91 14.60 -4.82
CA LEU A 55 31.12 15.66 -5.42
C LEU A 55 30.11 15.07 -6.40
N VAL A 56 28.84 15.14 -6.08
CA VAL A 56 27.72 14.63 -6.91
C VAL A 56 27.11 15.77 -7.70
N ASP A 57 27.52 15.92 -8.96
CA ASP A 57 26.93 16.89 -9.89
C ASP A 57 25.61 16.33 -10.44
N LEU A 58 24.51 17.01 -10.11
CA LEU A 58 23.17 16.62 -10.54
C LEU A 58 22.91 16.80 -12.04
N ARG A 59 23.72 17.61 -12.76
CA ARG A 59 23.64 17.79 -14.23
C ARG A 59 22.22 18.09 -14.73
N ASN A 60 21.55 19.09 -14.14
CA ASN A 60 20.15 19.47 -14.42
C ASN A 60 19.08 18.46 -13.96
N ARG A 61 19.44 17.41 -13.23
CA ARG A 61 18.50 16.55 -12.49
C ARG A 61 18.00 17.28 -11.24
N VAL A 62 17.02 16.70 -10.58
CA VAL A 62 16.49 17.28 -9.33
C VAL A 62 16.74 16.35 -8.16
N LEU A 63 17.08 16.92 -7.01
CA LEU A 63 17.20 16.23 -5.74
C LEU A 63 15.99 16.57 -4.86
N LEU A 64 15.34 15.55 -4.30
CA LEU A 64 14.27 15.65 -3.32
C LEU A 64 14.55 14.77 -2.10
N PRO A 65 13.79 14.91 -0.98
CA PRO A 65 13.74 13.88 0.05
C PRO A 65 13.28 12.56 -0.53
N GLY A 66 13.79 11.44 -0.01
CA GLY A 66 13.30 10.11 -0.34
C GLY A 66 11.81 9.95 0.00
N PHE A 67 11.11 9.19 -0.81
CA PHE A 67 9.67 8.94 -0.62
C PHE A 67 9.41 8.01 0.56
N VAL A 68 8.25 8.16 1.17
CA VAL A 68 7.72 7.31 2.23
C VAL A 68 6.46 6.60 1.70
N ALA A 69 6.52 5.28 1.55
CA ALA A 69 5.35 4.46 1.26
C ALA A 69 4.51 4.37 2.54
N SER A 70 3.56 5.29 2.70
CA SER A 70 2.81 5.50 3.94
C SER A 70 1.85 4.36 4.28
N HIS A 71 1.47 3.54 3.29
CA HIS A 71 0.60 2.37 3.41
C HIS A 71 0.99 1.33 2.35
N SER A 72 1.40 0.17 2.79
CA SER A 72 1.73 -0.96 1.92
C SER A 72 1.69 -2.26 2.73
N HIS A 73 1.83 -3.40 2.05
CA HIS A 73 1.86 -4.72 2.65
C HIS A 73 3.06 -5.52 2.13
N PRO A 74 4.31 -5.13 2.45
CA PRO A 74 5.51 -5.70 1.83
C PRO A 74 5.67 -7.20 2.07
N PHE A 75 5.20 -7.72 3.20
CA PHE A 75 5.26 -9.16 3.50
C PHE A 75 4.28 -9.94 2.62
N MET A 76 3.03 -9.49 2.52
CA MET A 76 2.00 -10.12 1.69
C MET A 76 2.36 -10.01 0.20
N THR A 77 2.85 -8.86 -0.25
CA THR A 77 3.30 -8.68 -1.64
C THR A 77 4.40 -9.67 -2.01
N THR A 78 5.36 -9.90 -1.11
CA THR A 78 6.43 -10.87 -1.35
C THR A 78 5.89 -12.30 -1.48
N GLN A 79 4.86 -12.66 -0.70
CA GLN A 79 4.21 -13.97 -0.83
C GLN A 79 3.46 -14.10 -2.16
N LEU A 80 2.69 -13.07 -2.55
CA LEU A 80 1.89 -13.11 -3.78
C LEU A 80 2.74 -13.11 -5.06
N ARG A 81 3.94 -12.54 -5.02
CA ARG A 81 4.92 -12.60 -6.14
C ARG A 81 5.42 -14.01 -6.46
N TYR A 82 5.18 -14.95 -5.59
CA TYR A 82 5.43 -16.36 -5.87
C TYR A 82 4.40 -16.95 -6.84
N PHE A 83 3.22 -16.35 -6.94
CA PHE A 83 2.14 -16.78 -7.81
C PHE A 83 2.18 -16.05 -9.16
N THR A 84 1.54 -16.63 -10.16
CA THR A 84 1.42 -15.97 -11.46
C THR A 84 0.36 -14.89 -11.40
N ASP A 85 0.75 -13.64 -11.66
CA ASP A 85 -0.17 -12.52 -11.78
C ASP A 85 -1.03 -12.66 -13.04
N ILE A 86 -2.36 -12.66 -12.86
CA ILE A 86 -3.39 -12.65 -13.91
C ILE A 86 -4.36 -11.48 -13.74
N SER A 87 -3.94 -10.45 -12.99
CA SER A 87 -4.79 -9.31 -12.66
C SER A 87 -5.18 -8.47 -13.88
N GLY A 88 -6.28 -7.77 -13.76
CA GLY A 88 -6.72 -6.74 -14.70
C GLY A 88 -5.76 -5.54 -14.77
N PHE A 89 -4.70 -5.50 -13.96
CA PHE A 89 -3.64 -4.50 -14.02
C PHE A 89 -2.61 -4.81 -15.12
N THR A 90 -2.39 -6.10 -15.39
CA THR A 90 -1.42 -6.61 -16.37
C THR A 90 -2.08 -7.26 -17.59
N HIS A 91 -3.34 -7.65 -17.49
CA HIS A 91 -4.15 -8.25 -18.55
C HIS A 91 -5.37 -7.36 -18.83
N PHE A 92 -5.70 -7.18 -20.11
CA PHE A 92 -6.78 -6.28 -20.51
C PHE A 92 -8.03 -7.02 -20.96
N THR A 93 -7.94 -8.31 -21.26
CA THR A 93 -9.08 -9.14 -21.67
C THR A 93 -9.10 -10.49 -20.97
N ALA A 94 -10.27 -11.12 -20.92
CA ALA A 94 -10.42 -12.46 -20.38
C ALA A 94 -9.59 -13.50 -21.16
N GLU A 95 -9.45 -13.33 -22.49
CA GLU A 95 -8.63 -14.19 -23.34
C GLU A 95 -7.17 -14.18 -22.91
N GLN A 96 -6.59 -12.99 -22.67
CA GLN A 96 -5.20 -12.86 -22.19
C GLN A 96 -4.99 -13.55 -20.84
N VAL A 97 -5.97 -13.46 -19.93
CA VAL A 97 -5.95 -14.16 -18.64
C VAL A 97 -5.86 -15.67 -18.86
N PHE A 98 -6.77 -16.24 -19.67
CA PHE A 98 -6.80 -17.68 -19.91
C PHE A 98 -5.61 -18.18 -20.74
N GLU A 99 -5.12 -17.42 -21.70
CA GLU A 99 -3.88 -17.72 -22.43
C GLU A 99 -2.69 -17.84 -21.47
N THR A 100 -2.57 -16.90 -20.51
CA THR A 100 -1.53 -16.95 -19.49
C THR A 100 -1.70 -18.17 -18.59
N MET A 101 -2.92 -18.47 -18.11
CA MET A 101 -3.20 -19.62 -17.26
C MET A 101 -2.85 -20.94 -17.96
N GLN A 102 -3.29 -21.12 -19.20
CA GLN A 102 -3.00 -22.29 -20.03
C GLN A 102 -1.51 -22.46 -20.28
N ARG A 103 -0.83 -21.39 -20.66
CA ARG A 103 0.61 -21.39 -20.93
C ARG A 103 1.42 -21.81 -19.70
N VAL A 104 1.06 -21.30 -18.51
CA VAL A 104 1.75 -21.67 -17.27
C VAL A 104 1.49 -23.15 -16.93
N ALA A 105 0.23 -23.60 -17.01
CA ALA A 105 -0.10 -25.00 -16.75
C ALA A 105 0.61 -25.95 -17.74
N GLN A 106 0.66 -25.65 -19.04
CA GLN A 106 1.37 -26.46 -20.06
C GLN A 106 2.88 -26.51 -19.84
N ASN A 107 3.47 -25.48 -19.27
CA ASN A 107 4.91 -25.43 -18.99
C ASN A 107 5.27 -26.09 -17.65
N THR A 108 4.29 -26.48 -16.84
CA THR A 108 4.49 -27.19 -15.58
C THR A 108 4.62 -28.68 -15.87
N SER A 109 5.85 -29.19 -15.87
CA SER A 109 6.17 -30.54 -16.35
C SER A 109 5.87 -31.67 -15.33
N ASN A 110 5.77 -31.35 -14.05
CA ASN A 110 5.43 -32.31 -13.00
C ASN A 110 3.94 -32.18 -12.67
N GLU A 111 3.18 -33.26 -12.81
CA GLU A 111 1.73 -33.32 -12.59
C GLU A 111 1.31 -33.02 -11.14
N ASP A 112 2.23 -33.18 -10.19
CA ASP A 112 1.99 -32.88 -8.78
C ASP A 112 2.32 -31.43 -8.38
N ASP A 113 2.98 -30.67 -9.27
CA ASP A 113 3.29 -29.27 -9.01
C ASP A 113 2.04 -28.38 -9.17
N TRP A 114 1.78 -27.59 -8.14
CA TRP A 114 0.65 -26.68 -8.12
C TRP A 114 0.87 -25.49 -9.04
N VAL A 115 -0.17 -25.15 -9.80
CA VAL A 115 -0.23 -23.96 -10.64
C VAL A 115 -1.14 -22.95 -9.95
N VAL A 116 -0.54 -21.84 -9.49
CA VAL A 116 -1.24 -20.87 -8.66
C VAL A 116 -1.27 -19.52 -9.35
N PHE A 117 -2.48 -18.97 -9.44
CA PHE A 117 -2.76 -17.67 -10.04
C PHE A 117 -3.32 -16.71 -9.01
N TYR A 118 -2.92 -15.44 -9.11
CA TYR A 118 -3.41 -14.36 -8.26
C TYR A 118 -3.92 -13.21 -9.11
N GLY A 119 -4.96 -12.54 -8.64
CA GLY A 119 -5.45 -11.32 -9.25
C GLY A 119 -6.70 -11.50 -10.13
N TYR A 120 -7.47 -12.60 -9.96
CA TYR A 120 -8.73 -12.77 -10.69
C TYR A 120 -9.75 -11.72 -10.27
N ASP A 121 -10.17 -10.86 -11.21
CA ASP A 121 -11.04 -9.72 -10.93
C ASP A 121 -12.10 -9.52 -12.04
N GLN A 122 -13.35 -9.87 -11.71
CA GLN A 122 -14.49 -9.71 -12.60
C GLN A 122 -15.04 -8.27 -12.62
N CYS A 123 -14.58 -7.38 -11.73
CA CYS A 123 -14.92 -5.97 -11.79
C CYS A 123 -14.11 -5.26 -12.88
N LEU A 124 -12.79 -5.45 -12.93
CA LEU A 124 -11.95 -4.89 -13.99
C LEU A 124 -12.13 -5.60 -15.32
N LEU A 125 -12.38 -6.91 -15.31
CA LEU A 125 -12.56 -7.75 -16.48
C LEU A 125 -13.93 -8.43 -16.45
N PRO A 126 -15.03 -7.72 -16.76
CA PRO A 126 -16.41 -8.20 -16.56
C PRO A 126 -16.78 -9.43 -17.42
N ASN A 127 -16.01 -9.73 -18.46
CA ASN A 127 -16.18 -10.91 -19.31
C ASN A 127 -15.52 -12.17 -18.74
N LEU A 128 -14.82 -12.08 -17.61
CA LEU A 128 -14.30 -13.27 -16.93
C LEU A 128 -15.46 -14.16 -16.45
N PRO A 129 -15.41 -15.49 -16.70
CA PRO A 129 -16.47 -16.40 -16.31
C PRO A 129 -16.50 -16.63 -14.80
N GLU A 130 -17.59 -17.18 -14.28
CA GLU A 130 -17.60 -17.76 -12.96
C GLU A 130 -16.76 -19.03 -12.94
N LEU A 131 -15.81 -19.12 -12.01
CA LEU A 131 -14.91 -20.26 -11.88
C LEU A 131 -15.55 -21.37 -11.04
N THR A 132 -15.42 -22.60 -11.53
CA THR A 132 -15.73 -23.83 -10.80
C THR A 132 -14.60 -24.83 -11.02
N SER A 133 -14.57 -25.90 -10.19
CA SER A 133 -13.58 -26.98 -10.40
C SER A 133 -13.62 -27.52 -11.83
N SER A 134 -14.82 -27.81 -12.34
CA SER A 134 -14.99 -28.34 -13.70
C SER A 134 -14.58 -27.35 -14.78
N TYR A 135 -14.80 -26.04 -14.55
CA TYR A 135 -14.36 -25.01 -15.50
C TYR A 135 -12.83 -24.95 -15.57
N LEU A 136 -12.16 -25.00 -14.42
CA LEU A 136 -10.68 -24.98 -14.35
C LEU A 136 -10.09 -26.24 -14.96
N ASP A 137 -10.67 -27.44 -14.73
CA ASP A 137 -10.25 -28.67 -15.40
C ASP A 137 -10.31 -28.57 -16.91
N ALA A 138 -11.43 -28.03 -17.44
CA ALA A 138 -11.66 -27.97 -18.88
C ALA A 138 -10.85 -26.90 -19.60
N ASN A 139 -10.56 -25.79 -18.93
CA ASN A 139 -10.01 -24.59 -19.59
C ASN A 139 -8.58 -24.25 -19.16
N VAL A 140 -8.05 -24.85 -18.08
CA VAL A 140 -6.69 -24.59 -17.59
C VAL A 140 -5.88 -25.88 -17.53
N SER A 141 -6.19 -26.79 -16.61
CA SER A 141 -5.55 -28.09 -16.49
C SER A 141 -6.41 -29.06 -15.67
N ALA A 142 -6.60 -30.29 -16.17
CA ALA A 142 -7.15 -31.39 -15.41
C ALA A 142 -6.07 -32.29 -14.78
N VAL A 143 -4.80 -32.01 -15.09
CA VAL A 143 -3.65 -32.82 -14.70
C VAL A 143 -2.95 -32.23 -13.48
N ASN A 144 -2.64 -30.93 -13.53
CA ASN A 144 -2.02 -30.23 -12.42
C ASN A 144 -3.06 -29.73 -11.40
N PRO A 145 -2.73 -29.65 -10.10
CA PRO A 145 -3.53 -28.94 -9.13
C PRO A 145 -3.51 -27.43 -9.43
N VAL A 146 -4.69 -26.84 -9.68
CA VAL A 146 -4.85 -25.42 -10.03
C VAL A 146 -5.57 -24.67 -8.92
N VAL A 147 -5.00 -23.54 -8.51
CA VAL A 147 -5.63 -22.56 -7.60
C VAL A 147 -5.65 -21.19 -8.25
N VAL A 148 -6.78 -20.52 -8.20
CA VAL A 148 -6.96 -19.13 -8.62
C VAL A 148 -7.41 -18.32 -7.42
N ILE A 149 -6.71 -17.24 -7.11
CA ILE A 149 -6.99 -16.34 -5.98
C ILE A 149 -7.52 -15.02 -6.54
N SER A 150 -8.62 -14.51 -5.99
CA SER A 150 -9.15 -13.19 -6.39
C SER A 150 -8.21 -12.06 -6.02
N MET A 151 -8.39 -10.90 -6.66
CA MET A 151 -7.56 -9.71 -6.44
C MET A 151 -7.61 -9.21 -4.99
N ASP A 152 -8.79 -9.23 -4.40
CA ASP A 152 -9.06 -8.85 -3.01
C ASP A 152 -8.75 -9.94 -1.96
N ILE A 153 -8.35 -11.13 -2.43
CA ILE A 153 -8.11 -12.33 -1.60
C ILE A 153 -9.39 -12.84 -0.90
N ASP A 154 -10.55 -12.34 -1.24
CA ASP A 154 -11.84 -12.79 -0.65
C ASP A 154 -12.30 -14.14 -1.19
N ASN A 155 -11.70 -14.62 -2.29
CA ASN A 155 -12.05 -15.89 -2.90
C ASN A 155 -10.81 -16.65 -3.40
N ALA A 156 -10.89 -17.99 -3.30
CA ALA A 156 -10.00 -18.89 -4.02
C ALA A 156 -10.82 -19.99 -4.70
N TRP A 157 -10.41 -20.38 -5.89
CA TRP A 157 -11.03 -21.45 -6.66
C TRP A 157 -10.03 -22.56 -6.93
N PHE A 158 -10.45 -23.78 -6.72
CA PHE A 158 -9.67 -25.01 -6.83
C PHE A 158 -10.24 -25.87 -7.94
N ASN A 159 -9.41 -26.44 -8.81
CA ASN A 159 -9.83 -27.52 -9.69
C ASN A 159 -9.96 -28.84 -8.90
N HIS A 160 -10.51 -29.91 -9.55
CA HIS A 160 -10.69 -31.18 -8.85
C HIS A 160 -9.36 -31.79 -8.39
N LYS A 161 -8.30 -31.66 -9.17
CA LYS A 161 -6.96 -32.17 -8.80
C LYS A 161 -6.39 -31.44 -7.58
N ALA A 162 -6.61 -30.14 -7.45
CA ALA A 162 -6.20 -29.39 -6.27
C ALA A 162 -6.97 -29.78 -5.01
N LEU A 163 -8.28 -30.00 -5.11
CA LEU A 163 -9.09 -30.50 -3.98
C LEU A 163 -8.62 -31.91 -3.57
N GLU A 164 -8.38 -32.81 -4.53
CA GLU A 164 -7.87 -34.16 -4.28
C GLU A 164 -6.51 -34.12 -3.56
N ASN A 165 -5.54 -33.36 -4.07
CA ASN A 165 -4.20 -33.24 -3.48
C ASN A 165 -4.22 -32.59 -2.09
N ALA A 166 -5.16 -31.68 -1.83
CA ALA A 166 -5.38 -31.10 -0.51
C ALA A 166 -6.14 -32.02 0.46
N GLY A 167 -6.65 -33.19 -0.02
CA GLY A 167 -7.46 -34.11 0.77
C GLY A 167 -8.84 -33.58 1.13
N ILE A 168 -9.39 -32.65 0.31
CA ILE A 168 -10.67 -31.97 0.55
C ILE A 168 -11.76 -32.60 -0.29
N ASN A 169 -12.83 -33.04 0.36
CA ASN A 169 -14.03 -33.59 -0.27
C ASN A 169 -15.25 -33.32 0.62
N GLU A 170 -16.46 -33.66 0.15
CA GLU A 170 -17.71 -33.39 0.86
C GLU A 170 -17.79 -33.98 2.28
N SER A 171 -17.01 -35.06 2.57
CA SER A 171 -16.96 -35.67 3.88
C SER A 171 -15.81 -35.18 4.77
N ASN A 172 -14.88 -34.39 4.19
CA ASN A 172 -13.67 -33.89 4.85
C ASN A 172 -13.38 -32.44 4.45
N VAL A 173 -14.33 -31.54 4.72
CA VAL A 173 -14.15 -30.10 4.54
C VAL A 173 -13.48 -29.53 5.77
N PRO A 174 -12.33 -28.82 5.66
CA PRO A 174 -11.67 -28.25 6.83
C PRO A 174 -12.51 -27.12 7.44
N ASP A 175 -12.58 -27.11 8.78
CA ASP A 175 -13.10 -25.94 9.51
C ASP A 175 -12.01 -24.86 9.58
N LEU A 176 -12.21 -23.78 8.84
CA LEU A 176 -11.27 -22.65 8.76
C LEU A 176 -11.72 -21.44 9.62
N GLY A 177 -12.82 -21.62 10.35
CA GLY A 177 -13.43 -20.58 11.18
C GLY A 177 -14.61 -19.85 10.53
N PRO A 178 -15.25 -18.93 11.25
CA PRO A 178 -16.47 -18.25 10.80
C PRO A 178 -16.29 -17.53 9.46
N GLY A 179 -17.27 -17.65 8.57
CA GLY A 179 -17.29 -17.00 7.25
C GLY A 179 -16.47 -17.72 6.15
N ARG A 180 -15.60 -18.63 6.51
CA ARG A 180 -14.67 -19.36 5.63
C ARG A 180 -15.28 -20.67 5.15
N ILE A 181 -15.93 -20.62 3.98
CA ILE A 181 -16.81 -21.68 3.55
C ILE A 181 -16.43 -22.15 2.14
N PHE A 182 -16.23 -23.46 1.99
CA PHE A 182 -16.23 -24.11 0.69
C PHE A 182 -17.66 -24.15 0.14
N SER A 183 -17.87 -23.58 -1.02
CA SER A 183 -19.19 -23.52 -1.66
C SER A 183 -19.59 -24.87 -2.25
N ILE A 184 -20.89 -25.20 -2.13
CA ILE A 184 -21.51 -26.42 -2.66
C ILE A 184 -22.41 -26.03 -3.84
N ASP A 185 -22.35 -26.79 -4.91
CA ASP A 185 -23.21 -26.62 -6.08
C ASP A 185 -24.64 -27.18 -5.86
N ALA A 186 -25.52 -27.00 -6.83
CA ALA A 186 -26.88 -27.47 -6.77
C ALA A 186 -27.04 -29.00 -6.68
N SER A 187 -25.99 -29.78 -6.98
CA SER A 187 -25.96 -31.24 -6.87
C SER A 187 -25.45 -31.74 -5.51
N GLY A 188 -25.05 -30.82 -4.62
CA GLY A 188 -24.49 -31.14 -3.31
C GLY A 188 -22.98 -31.46 -3.32
N LYS A 189 -22.28 -31.14 -4.43
CA LYS A 189 -20.82 -31.31 -4.55
C LYS A 189 -20.10 -30.00 -4.31
N LEU A 190 -18.82 -30.08 -3.91
CA LEU A 190 -17.96 -28.92 -3.81
C LEU A 190 -17.81 -28.25 -5.18
N SER A 191 -18.10 -26.94 -5.25
CA SER A 191 -17.97 -26.16 -6.49
C SER A 191 -16.50 -25.78 -6.78
N GLY A 192 -15.61 -25.97 -5.81
CA GLY A 192 -14.23 -25.56 -5.84
C GLY A 192 -13.97 -24.17 -5.26
N ARG A 193 -15.00 -23.35 -4.97
CA ARG A 193 -14.82 -22.01 -4.41
C ARG A 193 -14.72 -22.06 -2.89
N LEU A 194 -13.66 -21.42 -2.34
CA LEU A 194 -13.47 -21.12 -0.93
C LEU A 194 -13.64 -19.61 -0.74
N ARG A 195 -14.52 -19.18 0.16
CA ARG A 195 -14.68 -17.78 0.57
C ARG A 195 -13.76 -17.44 1.72
N ASP A 196 -13.22 -16.21 1.73
CA ASP A 196 -12.30 -15.69 2.73
C ASP A 196 -11.16 -16.68 3.05
N PRO A 197 -10.38 -17.10 2.02
CA PRO A 197 -9.35 -18.12 2.20
C PRO A 197 -8.22 -17.58 3.09
N PRO A 198 -7.95 -18.19 4.26
CA PRO A 198 -6.80 -17.77 5.05
C PRO A 198 -5.50 -18.01 4.28
N MET A 199 -4.66 -17.00 4.12
CA MET A 199 -3.41 -17.13 3.38
C MET A 199 -2.52 -18.26 3.94
N PHE A 200 -2.46 -18.44 5.27
CA PHE A 200 -1.71 -19.53 5.89
C PHE A 200 -2.22 -20.93 5.45
N PHE A 201 -3.54 -21.05 5.20
CA PHE A 201 -4.11 -22.31 4.71
C PHE A 201 -3.70 -22.56 3.26
N LEU A 202 -3.82 -21.56 2.39
CA LEU A 202 -3.39 -21.66 0.99
C LEU A 202 -1.91 -22.01 0.90
N LEU A 203 -1.05 -21.32 1.63
CA LEU A 203 0.38 -21.59 1.65
C LEU A 203 0.71 -22.98 2.19
N LYS A 204 -0.11 -23.53 3.10
CA LYS A 204 0.11 -24.87 3.63
C LYS A 204 -0.17 -26.00 2.62
N ILE A 205 -1.18 -25.82 1.75
CA ILE A 205 -1.61 -26.88 0.81
C ILE A 205 -0.91 -26.81 -0.54
N ILE A 206 -0.40 -25.64 -0.93
CA ILE A 206 0.26 -25.43 -2.22
C ILE A 206 1.69 -25.98 -2.18
N HIS A 207 2.03 -26.87 -3.11
CA HIS A 207 3.35 -27.50 -3.22
C HIS A 207 3.92 -27.40 -4.65
N PRO A 208 5.26 -27.36 -4.85
CA PRO A 208 6.28 -27.26 -3.81
C PRO A 208 6.28 -25.90 -3.13
N HIS A 209 6.66 -25.87 -1.85
CA HIS A 209 6.89 -24.60 -1.17
C HIS A 209 8.19 -23.97 -1.64
N PRO A 210 8.25 -22.63 -1.78
CA PRO A 210 9.52 -21.96 -1.97
C PRO A 210 10.43 -22.22 -0.76
N SER A 211 11.69 -22.51 -1.03
CA SER A 211 12.69 -22.65 0.02
C SER A 211 12.82 -21.37 0.83
N VAL A 212 13.32 -21.47 2.07
CA VAL A 212 13.58 -20.28 2.91
C VAL A 212 14.50 -19.30 2.19
N GLU A 213 15.51 -19.78 1.46
CA GLU A 213 16.42 -18.91 0.72
C GLU A 213 15.74 -18.24 -0.47
N GLU A 214 14.84 -18.94 -1.16
CA GLU A 214 14.02 -18.34 -2.22
C GLU A 214 13.11 -17.24 -1.66
N LYS A 215 12.47 -17.46 -0.52
CA LYS A 215 11.68 -16.43 0.16
C LYS A 215 12.54 -15.23 0.57
N ARG A 216 13.77 -15.45 1.09
CA ARG A 216 14.71 -14.36 1.40
C ARG A 216 15.12 -13.57 0.17
N ARG A 217 15.37 -14.26 -0.96
CA ARG A 217 15.68 -13.61 -2.23
C ARG A 217 14.56 -12.71 -2.68
N LEU A 218 13.30 -13.18 -2.65
CA LEU A 218 12.12 -12.38 -3.00
C LEU A 218 11.95 -11.15 -2.11
N PHE A 219 12.20 -11.26 -0.80
CA PHE A 219 12.19 -10.10 0.10
C PHE A 219 13.27 -9.08 -0.27
N ARG A 220 14.51 -9.52 -0.51
CA ARG A 220 15.60 -8.61 -0.91
C ARG A 220 15.29 -7.92 -2.24
N GLU A 221 14.72 -8.64 -3.21
CA GLU A 221 14.31 -8.06 -4.50
C GLU A 221 13.18 -7.04 -4.33
N HIS A 222 12.18 -7.35 -3.51
CA HIS A 222 11.09 -6.44 -3.24
C HIS A 222 11.56 -5.16 -2.52
N PHE A 223 12.42 -5.28 -1.52
CA PHE A 223 12.99 -4.09 -0.86
C PHE A 223 13.86 -3.25 -1.82
N LYS A 224 14.61 -3.89 -2.73
CA LYS A 224 15.33 -3.18 -3.80
C LYS A 224 14.39 -2.48 -4.77
N GLU A 225 13.24 -3.05 -5.05
CA GLU A 225 12.24 -2.41 -5.90
C GLU A 225 11.71 -1.12 -5.26
N PHE A 226 11.38 -1.11 -3.95
CA PHE A 226 11.02 0.14 -3.27
C PHE A 226 12.09 1.22 -3.47
N ALA A 227 13.35 0.89 -3.28
CA ALA A 227 14.44 1.83 -3.52
C ALA A 227 14.53 2.28 -4.99
N SER A 228 14.27 1.39 -5.95
CA SER A 228 14.25 1.74 -7.38
C SER A 228 13.08 2.68 -7.76
N ARG A 229 12.06 2.76 -6.90
CA ARG A 229 10.92 3.69 -7.03
C ARG A 229 11.08 4.96 -6.18
N GLY A 230 12.24 5.17 -5.56
CA GLY A 230 12.57 6.36 -4.79
C GLY A 230 12.17 6.30 -3.31
N PHE A 231 11.65 5.18 -2.84
CA PHE A 231 11.28 5.02 -1.43
C PHE A 231 12.51 4.74 -0.56
N THR A 232 12.56 5.39 0.59
CA THR A 232 13.59 5.16 1.63
C THR A 232 12.97 4.62 2.92
N THR A 233 11.64 4.76 3.06
CA THR A 233 10.88 4.26 4.20
C THR A 233 9.60 3.60 3.72
N VAL A 234 9.29 2.43 4.25
CA VAL A 234 8.12 1.61 3.90
C VAL A 234 7.31 1.33 5.16
N VAL A 235 6.00 1.51 5.08
CA VAL A 235 5.08 1.26 6.20
C VAL A 235 4.23 0.03 5.90
N ASP A 236 4.43 -1.05 6.69
CA ASP A 236 3.58 -2.24 6.65
C ASP A 236 2.33 -2.01 7.50
N LEU A 237 1.17 -2.02 6.88
CA LEU A 237 -0.14 -1.82 7.52
C LEU A 237 -0.86 -3.14 7.82
N GLY A 238 -0.10 -4.11 8.29
CA GLY A 238 -0.62 -5.34 8.82
C GLY A 238 -0.45 -6.53 7.87
N SER A 239 0.28 -7.51 8.35
CA SER A 239 0.45 -8.83 7.76
C SER A 239 0.10 -9.88 8.81
N ASN A 240 -0.55 -10.98 8.39
CA ASN A 240 -1.16 -11.95 9.29
C ASN A 240 -0.36 -13.26 9.42
N ASP A 241 0.66 -13.48 8.58
CA ASP A 241 1.45 -14.71 8.59
C ASP A 241 2.74 -14.52 9.39
N GLU A 242 2.79 -15.06 10.60
CA GLU A 242 3.91 -14.89 11.54
C GLU A 242 5.25 -15.36 10.99
N ASP A 243 5.28 -16.48 10.25
CA ASP A 243 6.51 -17.02 9.69
C ASP A 243 7.07 -16.11 8.60
N THR A 244 6.22 -15.58 7.74
CA THR A 244 6.59 -14.62 6.70
C THR A 244 7.03 -13.29 7.32
N ILE A 245 6.31 -12.80 8.33
CA ILE A 245 6.68 -11.60 9.08
C ILE A 245 8.08 -11.77 9.67
N LYS A 246 8.32 -12.85 10.40
CA LYS A 246 9.62 -13.14 11.01
C LYS A 246 10.74 -13.15 9.99
N LEU A 247 10.56 -13.86 8.88
CA LEU A 247 11.56 -13.95 7.82
C LEU A 247 11.82 -12.58 7.17
N GLY A 248 10.77 -11.83 6.86
CA GLY A 248 10.90 -10.49 6.29
C GLY A 248 11.58 -9.50 7.23
N LEU A 249 11.31 -9.59 8.55
CA LEU A 249 12.00 -8.79 9.57
C LEU A 249 13.49 -9.14 9.68
N GLU A 250 13.85 -10.43 9.56
CA GLU A 250 15.24 -10.85 9.50
C GLU A 250 15.96 -10.21 8.29
N VAL A 251 15.33 -10.24 7.10
CA VAL A 251 15.89 -9.60 5.89
C VAL A 251 15.94 -8.07 6.03
N ALA A 252 14.90 -7.44 6.59
CA ALA A 252 14.89 -6.00 6.84
C ALA A 252 15.95 -5.54 7.85
N SER A 253 16.41 -6.44 8.70
CA SER A 253 17.48 -6.20 9.68
C SER A 253 18.89 -6.37 9.10
N GLU A 254 19.02 -6.85 7.86
CA GLU A 254 20.31 -6.95 7.19
C GLU A 254 20.89 -5.54 6.96
N ASN A 255 22.22 -5.40 7.10
CA ASN A 255 22.91 -4.11 6.95
C ASN A 255 22.72 -3.48 5.55
N GLU A 256 22.45 -4.32 4.55
CA GLU A 256 22.28 -3.92 3.16
C GLU A 256 20.80 -3.69 2.77
N CYS A 257 19.87 -3.75 3.73
CA CYS A 257 18.45 -3.47 3.43
C CYS A 257 18.32 -2.03 2.91
N PRO A 258 17.77 -1.85 1.70
CA PRO A 258 17.81 -0.54 1.04
C PRO A 258 16.72 0.43 1.52
N VAL A 259 15.82 -0.01 2.42
CA VAL A 259 14.71 0.78 2.97
C VAL A 259 14.55 0.57 4.46
N ARG A 260 14.00 1.55 5.17
CA ARG A 260 13.51 1.38 6.55
C ARG A 260 12.13 0.77 6.53
N LEU A 261 11.82 -0.01 7.54
CA LEU A 261 10.52 -0.64 7.71
C LEU A 261 9.84 -0.19 9.01
N CYS A 262 8.71 0.48 8.84
CA CYS A 262 7.77 0.81 9.91
C CYS A 262 6.61 -0.18 9.88
N ARG A 263 6.20 -0.72 11.02
CA ARG A 263 5.09 -1.69 11.08
C ARG A 263 3.94 -1.20 11.93
N TYR A 264 2.74 -1.63 11.55
CA TYR A 264 1.56 -1.65 12.42
C TYR A 264 1.19 -3.10 12.68
N ALA A 265 1.15 -3.49 13.95
CA ALA A 265 0.75 -4.83 14.32
C ALA A 265 -0.74 -5.07 14.00
N VAL A 266 -1.09 -6.25 13.53
CA VAL A 266 -2.50 -6.62 13.36
C VAL A 266 -3.14 -6.79 14.73
N SER A 267 -4.29 -6.16 14.95
CA SER A 267 -4.97 -6.14 16.25
C SER A 267 -5.30 -7.53 16.83
N SER A 268 -5.49 -8.53 15.96
CA SER A 268 -5.73 -9.93 16.37
C SER A 268 -4.47 -10.70 16.71
N LEU A 269 -3.29 -10.25 16.25
CA LEU A 269 -1.99 -10.87 16.53
C LEU A 269 -1.18 -10.12 17.59
N ALA A 270 -1.62 -8.93 18.00
CA ALA A 270 -0.96 -8.16 19.04
C ALA A 270 -1.03 -8.93 20.37
N THR A 271 0.14 -9.26 20.93
CA THR A 271 0.26 -9.99 22.20
C THR A 271 0.05 -9.08 23.40
N ALA A 272 -0.10 -9.65 24.61
CA ALA A 272 -0.20 -8.87 25.85
C ALA A 272 1.05 -8.00 26.08
N SER A 273 2.23 -8.45 25.64
CA SER A 273 3.47 -7.68 25.69
C SER A 273 3.48 -6.49 24.73
N ASP A 274 2.78 -6.59 23.59
CA ASP A 274 2.61 -5.48 22.65
C ASP A 274 1.56 -4.47 23.14
N GLU A 275 0.73 -4.90 24.10
CA GLU A 275 -0.31 -4.08 24.72
C GLU A 275 0.18 -3.31 25.96
N ASP A 276 1.31 -3.75 26.54
CA ASP A 276 1.91 -3.14 27.74
C ASP A 276 2.82 -1.95 27.35
N SER A 277 2.30 -0.76 27.45
CA SER A 277 2.97 0.54 27.27
C SER A 277 3.82 0.71 25.99
N HIS A 278 3.24 1.32 25.01
CA HIS A 278 3.96 1.72 23.79
C HIS A 278 4.39 3.19 23.90
N SER A 279 5.68 3.43 23.98
CA SER A 279 6.20 4.77 23.75
C SER A 279 6.13 5.02 22.23
N VAL A 280 5.59 6.17 21.81
CA VAL A 280 5.62 6.60 20.42
C VAL A 280 7.05 6.43 19.91
N PRO A 281 7.33 5.61 18.90
CA PRO A 281 8.68 5.44 18.40
C PRO A 281 9.14 6.79 17.84
N SER A 282 10.20 7.34 18.38
CA SER A 282 10.94 8.34 17.64
C SER A 282 11.77 7.60 16.61
N CYS A 283 11.68 8.00 15.36
CA CYS A 283 12.64 7.58 14.34
C CYS A 283 14.00 8.17 14.73
N ASP A 284 14.77 7.43 15.52
CA ASP A 284 16.13 7.82 15.84
C ASP A 284 17.10 7.35 14.73
N ASP A 285 18.32 7.87 14.75
CA ASP A 285 19.33 7.66 13.71
C ASP A 285 19.74 6.18 13.51
N ASN A 286 19.31 5.29 14.40
CA ASN A 286 19.71 3.89 14.42
C ASN A 286 18.54 2.94 14.13
N LEU A 287 17.32 3.47 14.05
CA LEU A 287 16.13 2.64 13.85
C LEU A 287 15.85 2.42 12.36
N ASN A 288 16.23 1.25 11.84
CA ASN A 288 15.81 0.80 10.51
C ASN A 288 14.52 -0.01 10.54
N LEU A 289 14.06 -0.41 11.73
CA LEU A 289 12.88 -1.26 11.93
C LEU A 289 12.20 -0.88 13.24
N TRP A 290 10.89 -0.57 13.21
CA TRP A 290 10.09 -0.28 14.42
C TRP A 290 8.60 -0.59 14.21
N VAL A 291 7.87 -0.71 15.33
CA VAL A 291 6.41 -0.81 15.35
C VAL A 291 5.84 0.54 15.74
N ALA A 292 5.02 1.17 14.88
CA ALA A 292 4.44 2.49 15.12
C ALA A 292 3.07 2.42 15.80
N GLY A 293 2.30 1.38 15.54
CA GLY A 293 0.93 1.31 16.02
C GLY A 293 0.25 -0.04 15.74
N VAL A 294 -1.06 -0.02 15.82
CA VAL A 294 -1.93 -1.18 15.60
C VAL A 294 -2.89 -0.91 14.45
N LYS A 295 -3.15 -1.94 13.61
CA LYS A 295 -4.07 -1.91 12.47
C LYS A 295 -5.36 -2.66 12.76
N PHE A 296 -6.48 -2.00 12.44
CA PHE A 296 -7.84 -2.55 12.42
C PHE A 296 -8.45 -2.45 11.03
N TRP A 297 -9.49 -3.24 10.75
CA TRP A 297 -10.31 -3.19 9.54
C TRP A 297 -11.77 -3.02 9.94
N ALA A 298 -12.36 -1.83 9.69
CA ALA A 298 -13.76 -1.56 10.02
C ALA A 298 -14.74 -2.06 8.94
N ASP A 299 -14.32 -2.04 7.68
CA ASP A 299 -15.07 -2.57 6.53
C ASP A 299 -14.11 -3.21 5.51
N GLY A 300 -14.56 -3.39 4.28
CA GLY A 300 -13.78 -3.92 3.17
C GLY A 300 -13.83 -3.03 1.94
N GLU A 301 -13.62 -3.62 0.75
CA GLU A 301 -13.38 -2.90 -0.50
C GLU A 301 -14.65 -2.63 -1.31
N PRO A 302 -14.70 -1.52 -2.08
CA PRO A 302 -15.85 -1.19 -2.90
C PRO A 302 -16.04 -2.15 -4.09
N HIS A 303 -14.96 -2.65 -4.68
CA HIS A 303 -15.02 -3.55 -5.82
C HIS A 303 -15.41 -5.00 -5.45
N SER A 304 -15.30 -5.38 -4.17
CA SER A 304 -15.81 -6.65 -3.64
C SER A 304 -17.22 -6.54 -3.02
N GLY A 305 -17.77 -5.31 -2.91
CA GLY A 305 -19.07 -5.07 -2.31
C GLY A 305 -19.10 -5.16 -0.79
N THR A 306 -17.95 -5.10 -0.15
CA THR A 306 -17.79 -5.19 1.30
C THR A 306 -17.57 -3.85 1.98
N MET A 307 -17.31 -2.77 1.24
CA MET A 307 -17.28 -1.40 1.73
C MET A 307 -18.62 -1.01 2.38
N ALA A 308 -18.62 -0.61 3.65
CA ALA A 308 -19.85 -0.28 4.38
C ALA A 308 -20.35 1.13 4.05
N VAL A 309 -21.49 1.21 3.36
CA VAL A 309 -22.09 2.45 2.88
C VAL A 309 -23.45 2.73 3.49
N LYS A 310 -23.81 4.02 3.63
CA LYS A 310 -25.14 4.45 4.09
C LYS A 310 -26.19 4.41 2.98
N GLU A 311 -25.78 4.67 1.75
CA GLU A 311 -26.62 4.60 0.57
C GLU A 311 -26.32 3.33 -0.22
N LYS A 312 -27.38 2.57 -0.56
CA LYS A 312 -27.28 1.28 -1.26
C LYS A 312 -26.47 1.39 -2.56
N TYR A 313 -25.70 0.36 -2.86
CA TYR A 313 -25.08 0.18 -4.17
C TYR A 313 -26.12 0.17 -5.29
N LEU A 314 -25.71 0.49 -6.50
CA LEU A 314 -26.58 0.36 -7.69
C LEU A 314 -27.02 -1.10 -7.89
N GLU A 315 -28.21 -1.30 -8.42
CA GLU A 315 -28.67 -2.62 -8.84
C GLU A 315 -28.27 -2.86 -10.30
N THR A 316 -27.16 -3.55 -10.50
CA THR A 316 -26.58 -3.84 -11.82
C THR A 316 -26.22 -5.32 -11.95
N ASP A 317 -25.82 -5.73 -13.15
CA ASP A 317 -25.29 -7.07 -13.43
C ASP A 317 -24.03 -7.43 -12.59
N VAL A 318 -23.22 -6.43 -12.23
CA VAL A 318 -22.04 -6.60 -11.38
C VAL A 318 -22.46 -6.77 -9.91
N THR A 319 -23.24 -5.84 -9.38
CA THR A 319 -23.62 -5.87 -7.96
C THR A 319 -24.56 -7.03 -7.61
N ALA A 320 -25.40 -7.46 -8.54
CA ALA A 320 -26.29 -8.61 -8.34
C ALA A 320 -25.53 -9.94 -8.10
N LYS A 321 -24.31 -10.06 -8.63
CA LYS A 321 -23.50 -11.28 -8.50
C LYS A 321 -22.70 -11.35 -7.20
N PHE A 322 -22.25 -10.21 -6.67
CA PHE A 322 -21.20 -10.20 -5.64
C PHE A 322 -21.58 -9.42 -4.37
N PHE A 323 -22.54 -8.49 -4.39
CA PHE A 323 -22.70 -7.43 -3.40
C PHE A 323 -23.79 -7.67 -2.35
N GLY A 324 -24.16 -8.92 -2.06
CA GLY A 324 -24.95 -9.31 -0.90
C GLY A 324 -26.20 -8.46 -0.64
N ASN A 325 -26.23 -7.75 0.50
CA ASN A 325 -27.33 -6.89 0.93
C ASN A 325 -27.37 -5.51 0.22
N GLY A 326 -26.34 -5.19 -0.55
CA GLY A 326 -26.20 -3.92 -1.27
C GLY A 326 -25.70 -2.74 -0.43
N PHE A 327 -25.29 -2.95 0.83
CA PHE A 327 -24.75 -1.92 1.73
C PHE A 327 -23.32 -2.21 2.22
N GLY A 328 -22.75 -3.33 1.79
CA GLY A 328 -21.51 -3.83 2.38
C GLY A 328 -21.71 -4.27 3.83
N GLN A 329 -20.66 -4.25 4.62
CA GLN A 329 -20.76 -4.69 6.02
C GLN A 329 -19.71 -4.00 6.89
N LEU A 330 -20.09 -3.73 8.13
CA LEU A 330 -19.14 -3.42 9.20
C LEU A 330 -18.56 -4.73 9.73
N ASN A 331 -17.23 -4.80 9.89
CA ASN A 331 -16.55 -5.98 10.40
C ASN A 331 -16.72 -6.17 11.92
N TYR A 332 -17.15 -5.12 12.62
CA TYR A 332 -17.36 -5.12 14.07
C TYR A 332 -18.65 -4.38 14.44
N ASP A 333 -19.29 -4.86 15.50
CA ASP A 333 -20.17 -4.03 16.28
C ASP A 333 -19.40 -2.88 16.94
N SER A 334 -20.03 -1.69 17.06
CA SER A 334 -19.36 -0.48 17.56
C SER A 334 -18.83 -0.63 18.99
N ASP A 335 -19.56 -1.32 19.87
CA ASP A 335 -19.13 -1.52 21.25
C ASP A 335 -17.94 -2.48 21.33
N ASP A 336 -17.91 -3.53 20.49
CA ASP A 336 -16.80 -4.48 20.42
C ASP A 336 -15.55 -3.81 19.88
N LEU A 337 -15.66 -3.06 18.78
CA LEU A 337 -14.55 -2.32 18.19
C LEU A 337 -13.99 -1.28 19.17
N CYS A 338 -14.88 -0.54 19.83
CA CYS A 338 -14.49 0.46 20.84
C CYS A 338 -13.70 -0.18 21.99
N LYS A 339 -14.16 -1.32 22.53
CA LYS A 339 -13.45 -2.05 23.61
C LYS A 339 -12.07 -2.54 23.17
N LYS A 340 -11.95 -3.04 21.93
CA LYS A 340 -10.67 -3.48 21.37
C LYS A 340 -9.70 -2.31 21.20
N MET A 341 -10.16 -1.18 20.65
CA MET A 341 -9.36 0.02 20.45
C MET A 341 -8.99 0.71 21.78
N GLU A 342 -9.88 0.72 22.78
CA GLU A 342 -9.64 1.32 24.10
C GLU A 342 -8.35 0.79 24.72
N LYS A 343 -8.09 -0.50 24.61
CA LYS A 343 -6.92 -1.17 25.14
C LYS A 343 -5.62 -0.56 24.59
N PHE A 344 -5.53 -0.42 23.26
CA PHE A 344 -4.37 0.18 22.59
C PHE A 344 -4.28 1.69 22.84
N HIS A 345 -5.41 2.39 22.84
CA HIS A 345 -5.48 3.81 23.15
C HIS A 345 -4.87 4.13 24.51
N ARG A 346 -5.27 3.39 25.55
CA ARG A 346 -4.79 3.59 26.94
C ARG A 346 -3.32 3.28 27.11
N ASN A 347 -2.78 2.38 26.30
CA ASN A 347 -1.38 1.99 26.32
C ASN A 347 -0.49 2.84 25.39
N GLY A 348 -1.02 3.93 24.83
CA GLY A 348 -0.23 4.89 24.07
C GLY A 348 -0.01 4.54 22.58
N TRP A 349 -0.62 3.46 22.08
CA TRP A 349 -0.49 3.07 20.68
C TRP A 349 -1.13 4.08 19.73
N GLN A 350 -0.54 4.27 18.57
CA GLN A 350 -1.23 4.88 17.43
C GLN A 350 -2.18 3.84 16.82
N ILE A 351 -3.40 4.26 16.51
CA ILE A 351 -4.39 3.37 15.90
C ILE A 351 -4.57 3.77 14.44
N SER A 352 -4.45 2.80 13.57
CA SER A 352 -4.74 2.90 12.14
C SER A 352 -5.91 1.99 11.81
N THR A 353 -6.91 2.50 11.07
CA THR A 353 -8.12 1.74 10.77
C THR A 353 -8.45 1.83 9.28
N HIS A 354 -8.59 0.67 8.61
CA HIS A 354 -9.16 0.58 7.29
C HIS A 354 -10.61 1.05 7.31
N THR A 355 -10.94 2.02 6.48
CA THR A 355 -12.26 2.63 6.37
C THR A 355 -12.47 3.14 4.94
N GLN A 356 -13.26 2.43 4.15
CA GLN A 356 -13.56 2.83 2.77
C GLN A 356 -14.90 3.57 2.68
N GLY A 357 -15.94 2.99 3.27
CA GLY A 357 -17.30 3.51 3.17
C GLY A 357 -17.61 4.59 4.21
N ASP A 358 -18.53 5.49 3.85
CA ASP A 358 -19.00 6.56 4.71
C ASP A 358 -19.65 6.08 6.02
N HIS A 359 -20.20 4.86 6.05
CA HIS A 359 -20.74 4.24 7.26
C HIS A 359 -19.62 3.77 8.19
N ALA A 360 -18.58 3.10 7.67
CA ALA A 360 -17.44 2.67 8.46
C ALA A 360 -16.63 3.86 8.98
N ILE A 361 -16.43 4.88 8.15
CA ILE A 361 -15.77 6.13 8.56
C ILE A 361 -16.51 6.77 9.73
N GLU A 362 -17.86 6.83 9.69
CA GLU A 362 -18.64 7.38 10.80
C GLU A 362 -18.45 6.58 12.09
N GLN A 363 -18.59 5.25 12.02
CA GLN A 363 -18.39 4.36 13.17
C GLN A 363 -17.02 4.61 13.84
N VAL A 364 -15.96 4.65 13.05
CA VAL A 364 -14.59 4.82 13.58
C VAL A 364 -14.39 6.23 14.15
N LEU A 365 -14.92 7.26 13.49
CA LEU A 365 -14.86 8.64 14.00
C LEU A 365 -15.60 8.81 15.33
N GLU A 366 -16.75 8.16 15.51
CA GLU A 366 -17.48 8.18 16.79
C GLU A 366 -16.70 7.47 17.89
N ILE A 367 -16.07 6.34 17.58
CA ILE A 367 -15.22 5.61 18.52
C ILE A 367 -14.00 6.46 18.90
N TYR A 368 -13.29 7.05 17.94
CA TYR A 368 -12.14 7.90 18.23
C TYR A 368 -12.51 9.12 19.07
N GLU A 369 -13.64 9.78 18.77
CA GLU A 369 -14.15 10.90 19.57
C GLU A 369 -14.47 10.46 21.01
N SER A 370 -15.10 9.31 21.20
CA SER A 370 -15.41 8.73 22.49
C SER A 370 -14.14 8.43 23.29
N LEU A 371 -13.15 7.76 22.69
CA LEU A 371 -11.88 7.43 23.32
C LEU A 371 -11.11 8.67 23.74
N LEU A 372 -10.98 9.65 22.83
CA LEU A 372 -10.28 10.91 23.10
C LEU A 372 -10.99 11.79 24.14
N SER A 373 -12.31 11.73 24.21
CA SER A 373 -13.08 12.44 25.24
C SER A 373 -12.92 11.83 26.61
N LYS A 374 -12.88 10.48 26.68
CA LYS A 374 -12.76 9.74 27.95
C LYS A 374 -11.32 9.73 28.47
N TRP A 375 -10.36 9.61 27.59
CA TRP A 375 -8.93 9.63 27.90
C TRP A 375 -8.21 10.59 26.93
N PRO A 376 -8.14 11.88 27.25
CA PRO A 376 -7.53 12.87 26.37
C PRO A 376 -6.07 12.55 26.06
N ARG A 377 -5.73 12.55 24.77
CA ARG A 377 -4.37 12.35 24.29
C ARG A 377 -4.06 13.40 23.23
N GLN A 378 -3.03 14.20 23.48
CA GLN A 378 -2.49 15.13 22.50
C GLN A 378 -1.60 14.36 21.50
N ASP A 379 -1.51 14.88 20.28
CA ASP A 379 -0.65 14.34 19.23
C ASP A 379 -0.75 12.81 19.04
N HIS A 380 -1.98 12.31 19.01
CA HIS A 380 -2.23 10.87 18.82
C HIS A 380 -2.07 10.42 17.37
N ARG A 381 -2.27 11.31 16.37
CA ARG A 381 -2.19 11.09 14.92
C ARG A 381 -2.90 9.81 14.48
N TYR A 382 -4.10 9.53 15.02
CA TYR A 382 -4.87 8.37 14.60
C TYR A 382 -5.14 8.43 13.11
N ARG A 383 -5.06 7.27 12.45
CA ARG A 383 -5.13 7.19 11.01
C ARG A 383 -6.45 6.55 10.55
N LEU A 384 -7.01 7.12 9.50
CA LEU A 384 -8.03 6.47 8.67
C LEU A 384 -7.38 6.12 7.34
N GLU A 385 -7.43 4.86 6.98
CA GLU A 385 -6.83 4.36 5.74
C GLU A 385 -7.89 4.31 4.64
N HIS A 386 -7.48 4.58 3.41
CA HIS A 386 -8.23 4.61 2.16
C HIS A 386 -9.22 5.77 2.05
N VAL A 387 -10.20 5.86 2.94
CA VAL A 387 -11.22 6.92 3.05
C VAL A 387 -11.89 7.31 1.72
N GLY A 388 -12.26 6.30 0.94
CA GLY A 388 -12.79 6.46 -0.41
C GLY A 388 -14.01 7.37 -0.46
N LEU A 389 -15.03 7.15 0.37
CA LEU A 389 -16.30 7.89 0.40
C LEU A 389 -16.45 8.84 1.60
N ILE A 390 -15.36 9.46 2.06
CA ILE A 390 -15.44 10.42 3.17
C ILE A 390 -16.26 11.66 2.81
N THR A 391 -17.21 12.03 3.68
CA THR A 391 -18.09 13.17 3.49
C THR A 391 -17.50 14.48 4.02
N PRO A 392 -18.00 15.66 3.59
CA PRO A 392 -17.55 16.94 4.12
C PRO A 392 -17.68 17.09 5.65
N ASP A 393 -18.78 16.58 6.25
CA ASP A 393 -19.01 16.63 7.69
C ASP A 393 -18.02 15.70 8.44
N GLN A 394 -17.71 14.56 7.85
CA GLN A 394 -16.69 13.65 8.39
C GLN A 394 -15.29 14.27 8.32
N LEU A 395 -14.95 15.00 7.23
CA LEU A 395 -13.71 15.76 7.15
C LEU A 395 -13.63 16.87 8.21
N ASP A 396 -14.75 17.52 8.55
CA ASP A 396 -14.79 18.49 9.66
C ASP A 396 -14.47 17.80 11.00
N LYS A 397 -15.01 16.62 11.20
CA LYS A 397 -14.74 15.82 12.41
C LYS A 397 -13.27 15.33 12.45
N VAL A 398 -12.72 14.89 11.32
CA VAL A 398 -11.29 14.54 11.16
C VAL A 398 -10.39 15.72 11.55
N SER A 399 -10.65 16.91 11.02
CA SER A 399 -9.91 18.13 11.35
C SER A 399 -10.01 18.49 12.84
N LYS A 400 -11.23 18.48 13.39
CA LYS A 400 -11.50 18.78 14.82
C LYS A 400 -10.78 17.84 15.77
N LEU A 401 -10.73 16.55 15.44
CA LEU A 401 -10.14 15.51 16.28
C LEU A 401 -8.62 15.34 16.08
N GLY A 402 -8.01 16.00 15.10
CA GLY A 402 -6.58 15.84 14.79
C GLY A 402 -6.24 14.46 14.21
N ILE A 403 -7.19 13.85 13.49
CA ILE A 403 -7.01 12.58 12.80
C ILE A 403 -6.33 12.83 11.45
N THR A 404 -5.57 11.87 10.96
CA THR A 404 -4.85 11.97 9.69
C THR A 404 -5.26 10.85 8.73
N PRO A 405 -5.86 11.19 7.56
CA PRO A 405 -6.19 10.20 6.55
C PRO A 405 -4.97 9.83 5.68
N SER A 406 -4.97 8.59 5.19
CA SER A 406 -4.09 8.13 4.12
C SER A 406 -4.98 7.68 2.96
N PHE A 407 -4.95 8.42 1.86
CA PHE A 407 -5.90 8.23 0.75
C PHE A 407 -5.41 7.23 -0.28
N LEU A 408 -6.28 6.29 -0.66
CA LEU A 408 -6.06 5.34 -1.74
C LEU A 408 -6.45 5.96 -3.09
N VAL A 409 -5.49 6.58 -3.77
CA VAL A 409 -5.77 7.25 -5.05
C VAL A 409 -5.85 6.29 -6.23
N ASP A 410 -5.19 5.16 -6.16
CA ASP A 410 -5.16 4.16 -7.23
C ASP A 410 -6.53 3.50 -7.44
N GLU A 411 -7.39 3.47 -6.43
CA GLU A 411 -8.77 3.04 -6.59
C GLU A 411 -9.54 3.91 -7.60
N LEU A 412 -9.35 5.23 -7.57
CA LEU A 412 -9.94 6.13 -8.57
C LEU A 412 -9.38 5.83 -9.96
N PHE A 413 -8.08 5.57 -10.06
CA PHE A 413 -7.44 5.29 -11.35
C PHE A 413 -7.96 4.00 -11.96
N TYR A 414 -7.90 2.89 -11.25
CA TYR A 414 -8.24 1.57 -11.78
C TYR A 414 -9.73 1.29 -11.80
N TYR A 415 -10.44 1.61 -10.71
CA TYR A 415 -11.84 1.23 -10.52
C TYR A 415 -12.82 2.39 -10.72
N GLY A 416 -12.37 3.63 -10.85
CA GLY A 416 -13.21 4.83 -10.90
C GLY A 416 -14.35 4.72 -11.92
N LYS A 417 -14.09 4.21 -13.13
CA LYS A 417 -15.09 4.04 -14.18
C LYS A 417 -16.17 3.02 -13.78
N ILE A 418 -15.77 1.83 -13.33
CA ILE A 418 -16.74 0.80 -12.94
C ILE A 418 -17.47 1.16 -11.66
N LEU A 419 -16.83 1.81 -10.71
CA LEU A 419 -17.48 2.36 -9.53
C LEU A 419 -18.60 3.33 -9.93
N LYS A 420 -18.32 4.24 -10.86
CA LYS A 420 -19.28 5.20 -11.38
C LYS A 420 -20.43 4.54 -12.11
N GLU A 421 -20.16 3.60 -13.03
CA GLU A 421 -21.14 3.06 -13.94
C GLU A 421 -21.96 1.93 -13.34
N LYS A 422 -21.37 1.11 -12.46
CA LYS A 422 -21.94 -0.17 -12.04
C LYS A 422 -22.13 -0.33 -10.54
N ILE A 423 -21.39 0.41 -9.68
CA ILE A 423 -21.32 0.10 -8.25
C ILE A 423 -21.96 1.19 -7.38
N ILE A 424 -21.42 2.41 -7.39
CA ILE A 424 -21.88 3.50 -6.51
C ILE A 424 -22.62 4.62 -7.23
N GLY A 425 -22.54 4.68 -8.57
CA GLY A 425 -23.17 5.71 -9.37
C GLY A 425 -22.34 6.99 -9.50
N LYS A 426 -22.72 7.83 -10.47
CA LYS A 426 -21.95 9.00 -10.88
C LYS A 426 -21.70 9.99 -9.72
N GLU A 427 -22.75 10.33 -8.97
CA GLU A 427 -22.65 11.38 -7.94
C GLU A 427 -21.67 11.01 -6.84
N ARG A 428 -21.65 9.76 -6.37
CA ARG A 428 -20.72 9.28 -5.34
C ARG A 428 -19.31 9.09 -5.91
N ALA A 429 -19.19 8.54 -7.13
CA ALA A 429 -17.88 8.33 -7.77
C ALA A 429 -17.12 9.64 -8.03
N GLU A 430 -17.83 10.72 -8.39
CA GLU A 430 -17.21 12.04 -8.52
C GLU A 430 -16.66 12.59 -7.20
N LYS A 431 -17.18 12.13 -6.05
CA LYS A 431 -16.77 12.55 -4.70
C LYS A 431 -15.71 11.62 -4.08
N LEU A 432 -15.32 10.55 -4.76
CA LEU A 432 -14.27 9.66 -4.25
C LEU A 432 -12.97 10.41 -3.96
N VAL A 433 -12.31 10.04 -2.86
CA VAL A 433 -10.95 10.52 -2.52
C VAL A 433 -10.85 12.06 -2.62
N PRO A 434 -11.56 12.85 -1.78
CA PRO A 434 -11.70 14.30 -1.95
C PRO A 434 -10.49 15.07 -1.38
N LEU A 435 -9.31 14.91 -1.99
CA LEU A 435 -8.03 15.45 -1.54
C LEU A 435 -8.04 16.97 -1.34
N ALA A 436 -8.59 17.72 -2.31
CA ALA A 436 -8.66 19.17 -2.21
C ALA A 436 -9.51 19.63 -1.02
N SER A 437 -10.57 18.88 -0.66
CA SER A 437 -11.38 19.18 0.54
C SER A 437 -10.58 18.98 1.83
N ALA A 438 -9.79 17.91 1.92
CA ALA A 438 -8.90 17.67 3.06
C ALA A 438 -7.84 18.78 3.16
N LYS A 439 -7.23 19.16 2.02
CA LYS A 439 -6.26 20.28 1.96
C LYS A 439 -6.86 21.60 2.41
N ALA A 440 -8.07 21.94 1.95
CA ALA A 440 -8.76 23.18 2.32
C ALA A 440 -9.04 23.27 3.82
N LYS A 441 -9.22 22.14 4.49
CA LYS A 441 -9.40 22.04 5.95
C LYS A 441 -8.06 21.91 6.71
N GLN A 442 -6.93 22.07 6.03
CA GLN A 442 -5.58 21.97 6.60
C GLN A 442 -5.31 20.62 7.31
N ILE A 443 -5.97 19.56 6.87
CA ILE A 443 -5.73 18.21 7.34
C ILE A 443 -4.40 17.72 6.76
N CYS A 444 -3.50 17.25 7.62
CA CYS A 444 -2.30 16.53 7.19
C CYS A 444 -2.73 15.14 6.68
N PHE A 445 -2.39 14.80 5.44
CA PHE A 445 -2.70 13.51 4.83
C PHE A 445 -1.55 12.98 3.99
N SER A 446 -1.54 11.69 3.77
CA SER A 446 -0.72 11.02 2.76
C SER A 446 -1.57 10.43 1.64
N ILE A 447 -0.91 9.99 0.57
CA ILE A 447 -1.51 9.19 -0.50
C ILE A 447 -0.71 7.90 -0.67
N HIS A 448 -1.38 6.84 -1.13
CA HIS A 448 -0.78 5.52 -1.29
C HIS A 448 -1.43 4.70 -2.41
N GLU A 449 -0.79 3.57 -2.71
CA GLU A 449 -1.16 2.64 -3.79
C GLU A 449 -1.77 1.35 -3.28
N ASP A 450 -1.58 1.03 -2.00
CA ASP A 450 -2.06 -0.18 -1.33
C ASP A 450 -1.59 -1.49 -2.00
N CYS A 451 -0.34 -1.54 -2.40
CA CYS A 451 0.27 -2.76 -2.94
C CYS A 451 0.26 -3.87 -1.87
N PRO A 452 -0.24 -5.08 -2.17
CA PRO A 452 -0.50 -5.73 -3.46
C PRO A 452 -1.98 -5.77 -3.89
N LEU A 453 -2.91 -5.19 -3.14
CA LEU A 453 -4.35 -5.22 -3.48
C LEU A 453 -4.68 -4.35 -4.71
N PHE A 454 -3.70 -3.67 -5.22
CA PHE A 454 -3.54 -3.02 -6.51
C PHE A 454 -2.31 -3.64 -7.20
N PRO A 455 -1.69 -3.06 -8.24
CA PRO A 455 -0.54 -3.69 -8.90
C PRO A 455 0.53 -4.14 -7.90
N LEU A 456 1.19 -5.26 -8.17
CA LEU A 456 2.28 -5.79 -7.34
C LEU A 456 3.54 -4.90 -7.31
N THR A 457 3.47 -3.74 -7.98
CA THR A 457 4.57 -2.77 -8.12
C THR A 457 4.12 -1.39 -7.70
N HIS A 458 5.00 -0.67 -7.02
CA HIS A 458 4.76 0.73 -6.64
C HIS A 458 5.04 1.68 -7.80
N GLU A 459 4.12 2.62 -8.05
CA GLU A 459 4.21 3.62 -9.12
C GLU A 459 3.86 5.04 -8.58
N PRO A 460 4.73 5.64 -7.76
CA PRO A 460 4.40 6.88 -7.05
C PRO A 460 4.04 8.03 -7.99
N PHE A 461 4.66 8.13 -9.16
CA PHE A 461 4.33 9.18 -10.13
C PHE A 461 2.98 8.97 -10.82
N ARG A 462 2.51 7.72 -10.99
CA ARG A 462 1.13 7.45 -11.45
C ARG A 462 0.14 7.91 -10.38
N SER A 463 0.34 7.55 -9.13
CA SER A 463 -0.54 7.96 -8.04
C SER A 463 -0.53 9.47 -7.83
N MET A 464 0.63 10.15 -7.93
CA MET A 464 0.71 11.61 -7.93
C MET A 464 -0.06 12.21 -9.12
N LYS A 465 0.10 11.67 -10.33
CA LYS A 465 -0.66 12.10 -11.51
C LYS A 465 -2.16 11.96 -11.28
N THR A 466 -2.60 10.82 -10.75
CA THR A 466 -4.02 10.58 -10.45
C THR A 466 -4.54 11.55 -9.40
N ALA A 467 -3.78 11.82 -8.33
CA ALA A 467 -4.13 12.81 -7.31
C ALA A 467 -4.32 14.23 -7.87
N VAL A 468 -3.56 14.59 -8.92
CA VAL A 468 -3.61 15.90 -9.57
C VAL A 468 -4.70 15.95 -10.64
N THR A 469 -4.71 15.00 -11.58
CA THR A 469 -5.57 15.01 -12.77
C THR A 469 -6.94 14.40 -12.53
N ARG A 470 -7.04 13.48 -11.57
CA ARG A 470 -8.21 12.65 -11.28
C ARG A 470 -8.70 11.84 -12.48
N GLN A 471 -7.76 11.51 -13.35
CA GLN A 471 -8.01 10.73 -14.55
C GLN A 471 -8.07 9.24 -14.23
N THR A 472 -9.12 8.56 -14.69
CA THR A 472 -9.25 7.11 -14.59
C THR A 472 -8.40 6.42 -15.66
N ARG A 473 -8.12 5.12 -15.45
CA ARG A 473 -7.52 4.27 -16.49
C ARG A 473 -8.57 3.96 -17.55
N ASP A 474 -8.27 4.23 -18.82
CA ASP A 474 -9.04 3.76 -19.96
C ASP A 474 -8.11 3.69 -21.19
N GLU A 475 -8.39 2.79 -22.13
CA GLU A 475 -7.68 2.65 -23.41
C GLU A 475 -7.78 3.93 -24.25
N ASP A 476 -8.89 4.65 -24.16
CA ASP A 476 -9.16 5.89 -24.89
C ASP A 476 -8.71 7.17 -24.13
N GLY A 477 -7.89 7.05 -23.06
CA GLY A 477 -7.33 8.17 -22.32
C GLY A 477 -8.01 8.51 -21.01
N GLY A 478 -9.01 7.75 -20.59
CA GLY A 478 -9.69 7.88 -19.31
C GLY A 478 -10.58 9.12 -19.15
N GLU A 479 -11.47 9.09 -18.18
CA GLU A 479 -12.31 10.23 -17.82
C GLU A 479 -11.82 10.91 -16.53
N VAL A 480 -12.17 12.17 -16.34
CA VAL A 480 -11.87 12.92 -15.11
C VAL A 480 -13.05 12.81 -14.16
N LEU A 481 -12.85 12.21 -13.00
CA LEU A 481 -13.86 12.10 -11.95
C LEU A 481 -13.66 13.17 -10.88
N GLY A 482 -14.64 14.10 -10.75
CA GLY A 482 -14.61 15.14 -9.74
C GLY A 482 -13.34 15.99 -9.78
N GLY A 483 -12.95 16.53 -10.95
CA GLY A 483 -11.68 17.23 -11.18
C GLY A 483 -11.34 18.32 -10.16
N HIS A 484 -12.37 18.95 -9.54
CA HIS A 484 -12.20 19.98 -8.51
C HIS A 484 -11.68 19.43 -7.16
N PHE A 485 -11.63 18.12 -6.97
CA PHE A 485 -11.04 17.46 -5.81
C PHE A 485 -9.55 17.12 -5.98
N GLY A 486 -8.98 17.39 -7.15
CA GLY A 486 -7.54 17.24 -7.38
C GLY A 486 -6.70 18.24 -6.59
N ILE A 487 -5.44 17.89 -6.35
CA ILE A 487 -4.47 18.70 -5.62
C ILE A 487 -3.33 19.14 -6.54
N SER A 488 -2.46 20.03 -6.07
CA SER A 488 -1.25 20.39 -6.81
C SER A 488 -0.19 19.29 -6.78
N ILE A 489 0.76 19.32 -7.71
CA ILE A 489 1.93 18.45 -7.70
C ILE A 489 2.75 18.64 -6.41
N GLN A 490 2.86 19.90 -5.92
CA GLN A 490 3.52 20.19 -4.64
C GLN A 490 2.83 19.45 -3.48
N ASP A 491 1.50 19.50 -3.39
CA ASP A 491 0.74 18.80 -2.34
C ASP A 491 0.91 17.29 -2.43
N SER A 492 0.97 16.72 -3.64
CA SER A 492 1.18 15.28 -3.83
C SER A 492 2.60 14.85 -3.42
N LEU A 493 3.61 15.67 -3.68
CA LEU A 493 4.97 15.44 -3.18
C LEU A 493 5.04 15.52 -1.65
N GLU A 494 4.38 16.52 -1.03
CA GLU A 494 4.28 16.61 0.43
C GLU A 494 3.63 15.36 1.02
N ALA A 495 2.60 14.80 0.36
CA ALA A 495 1.91 13.60 0.79
C ALA A 495 2.77 12.33 0.74
N TYR A 496 3.76 12.25 -0.16
CA TYR A 496 4.74 11.17 -0.24
C TYR A 496 6.03 11.40 0.56
N THR A 497 6.19 12.57 1.18
CA THR A 497 7.42 12.94 1.87
C THR A 497 7.13 13.40 3.31
N ILE A 498 7.06 14.70 3.55
CA ILE A 498 6.97 15.27 4.90
C ILE A 498 5.67 14.90 5.63
N ASN A 499 4.53 14.83 4.94
CA ASN A 499 3.27 14.47 5.56
C ASN A 499 3.24 12.97 5.95
N ALA A 500 3.74 12.10 5.05
CA ALA A 500 3.87 10.67 5.34
C ALA A 500 4.84 10.43 6.50
N ALA A 501 5.96 11.15 6.55
CA ALA A 501 6.89 11.11 7.67
C ALA A 501 6.24 11.57 8.98
N TRP A 502 5.42 12.63 8.93
CA TRP A 502 4.69 13.13 10.08
C TRP A 502 3.67 12.10 10.59
N GLN A 503 2.97 11.39 9.71
CA GLN A 503 2.00 10.36 10.12
C GLN A 503 2.61 9.25 10.96
N ILE A 504 3.89 8.96 10.79
CA ILE A 504 4.63 7.91 11.52
C ILE A 504 5.59 8.49 12.56
N PHE A 505 5.42 9.76 12.96
CA PHE A 505 6.24 10.47 13.95
C PHE A 505 7.73 10.58 13.59
N CYS A 506 8.06 10.62 12.29
CA CYS A 506 9.43 10.67 11.78
C CYS A 506 9.81 11.99 11.10
N GLU A 507 8.95 13.02 11.15
CA GLU A 507 9.17 14.31 10.48
C GLU A 507 10.41 15.06 10.97
N HIS A 508 10.90 14.75 12.17
CA HIS A 508 12.13 15.33 12.69
C HIS A 508 13.39 14.69 12.11
N SER A 509 13.27 13.49 11.54
CA SER A 509 14.38 12.70 11.03
C SER A 509 14.39 12.55 9.50
N ILE A 510 13.24 12.50 8.84
CA ILE A 510 13.10 12.27 7.39
C ILE A 510 12.02 13.18 6.76
N GLY A 511 11.76 13.01 5.48
CA GLY A 511 10.67 13.67 4.74
C GLY A 511 10.97 15.08 4.23
N SER A 512 12.11 15.68 4.59
CA SER A 512 12.58 16.96 4.02
C SER A 512 14.09 17.08 4.10
N LEU A 513 14.67 17.99 3.29
CA LEU A 513 16.13 18.25 3.28
C LEU A 513 16.44 19.40 4.24
N LYS A 514 16.80 19.07 5.47
CA LYS A 514 17.13 20.00 6.53
C LYS A 514 18.35 19.52 7.33
N VAL A 515 19.16 20.46 7.79
CA VAL A 515 20.32 20.14 8.64
C VAL A 515 19.88 19.37 9.88
N GLY A 516 20.57 18.26 10.15
CA GLY A 516 20.30 17.34 11.25
C GLY A 516 19.40 16.16 10.92
N LYS A 517 18.63 16.21 9.81
CA LYS A 517 17.84 15.07 9.31
C LYS A 517 18.73 14.02 8.65
N LEU A 518 18.21 12.83 8.51
CA LEU A 518 18.86 11.74 7.80
C LEU A 518 18.98 12.07 6.30
N ALA A 519 20.06 11.64 5.70
CA ALA A 519 20.31 11.81 4.28
C ALA A 519 19.56 10.75 3.46
N ASP A 520 18.23 10.86 3.49
CA ASP A 520 17.27 10.10 2.70
C ASP A 520 16.89 10.95 1.50
N LEU A 521 17.41 10.59 0.34
CA LEU A 521 17.41 11.44 -0.85
C LEU A 521 16.99 10.64 -2.08
N VAL A 522 16.31 11.30 -3.01
CA VAL A 522 16.04 10.76 -4.35
C VAL A 522 16.47 11.74 -5.42
N ILE A 523 17.16 11.25 -6.43
CA ILE A 523 17.53 12.01 -7.64
C ILE A 523 16.59 11.59 -8.75
N LEU A 524 15.90 12.56 -9.33
CA LEU A 524 14.96 12.38 -10.43
C LEU A 524 15.53 12.95 -11.73
N SER A 525 15.16 12.35 -12.86
CA SER A 525 15.57 12.84 -14.19
C SER A 525 15.05 14.23 -14.53
N ARG A 526 13.89 14.63 -13.99
CA ARG A 526 13.24 15.94 -14.20
C ARG A 526 12.53 16.40 -12.93
N ASN A 527 12.36 17.73 -12.79
CA ASN A 527 11.63 18.32 -11.67
C ASN A 527 10.10 18.12 -11.84
N PRO A 528 9.43 17.34 -10.95
CA PRO A 528 7.99 17.13 -11.02
C PRO A 528 7.18 18.43 -11.01
N LEU A 529 7.66 19.47 -10.31
CA LEU A 529 6.99 20.78 -10.22
C LEU A 529 7.01 21.58 -11.52
N LYS A 530 7.82 21.16 -12.51
CA LYS A 530 8.03 21.86 -13.78
C LYS A 530 7.55 21.10 -15.00
N VAL A 531 7.04 19.88 -14.82
CA VAL A 531 6.44 19.09 -15.90
C VAL A 531 4.91 19.15 -15.80
N PRO A 532 4.19 19.11 -16.94
CA PRO A 532 2.74 18.90 -16.90
C PRO A 532 2.38 17.60 -16.19
N ALA A 533 1.25 17.58 -15.49
CA ALA A 533 0.84 16.42 -14.69
C ALA A 533 0.75 15.12 -15.51
N GLU A 534 0.36 15.21 -16.79
CA GLU A 534 0.25 14.09 -17.74
C GLU A 534 1.60 13.42 -18.02
N HIS A 535 2.71 14.11 -17.75
CA HIS A 535 4.08 13.64 -17.98
C HIS A 535 4.79 13.18 -16.69
N LEU A 536 4.13 13.16 -15.54
CA LEU A 536 4.76 12.73 -14.28
C LEU A 536 5.32 11.31 -14.38
N GLU A 537 4.58 10.37 -14.97
CA GLU A 537 5.01 8.97 -15.13
C GLU A 537 6.27 8.77 -16.00
N SER A 538 6.66 9.81 -16.77
CA SER A 538 7.90 9.78 -17.57
C SER A 538 9.13 10.26 -16.80
N ILE A 539 9.00 10.55 -15.52
CA ILE A 539 10.11 10.90 -14.63
C ILE A 539 10.77 9.62 -14.13
N GLU A 540 12.06 9.50 -14.35
CA GLU A 540 12.85 8.35 -13.91
C GLU A 540 13.48 8.61 -12.56
N ILE A 541 13.52 7.58 -11.71
CA ILE A 541 14.35 7.55 -10.50
C ILE A 541 15.79 7.25 -10.93
N VAL A 542 16.66 8.24 -10.82
CA VAL A 542 18.06 8.10 -11.22
C VAL A 542 18.89 7.48 -10.12
N ALA A 543 18.65 7.88 -8.87
CA ALA A 543 19.29 7.29 -7.72
C ALA A 543 18.47 7.51 -6.46
N THR A 544 18.57 6.59 -5.52
CA THR A 544 17.99 6.69 -4.17
C THR A 544 19.08 6.48 -3.14
N TYR A 545 19.08 7.31 -2.12
CA TYR A 545 20.02 7.23 -1.01
C TYR A 545 19.24 7.08 0.29
N MET A 546 19.62 6.12 1.12
CA MET A 546 19.12 5.97 2.48
C MET A 546 20.31 6.11 3.45
N ASN A 547 20.18 6.98 4.44
CA ASN A 547 21.28 7.27 5.37
C ASN A 547 22.59 7.73 4.67
N GLY A 548 22.49 8.43 3.54
CA GLY A 548 23.65 8.88 2.76
C GLY A 548 24.34 7.78 1.92
N ILE A 549 23.80 6.57 1.91
CA ILE A 549 24.31 5.44 1.11
C ILE A 549 23.39 5.22 -0.09
N ALA A 550 23.96 5.12 -1.29
CA ALA A 550 23.19 4.81 -2.48
C ALA A 550 22.60 3.39 -2.39
N THR A 551 21.26 3.30 -2.41
CA THR A 551 20.52 2.04 -2.36
C THR A 551 19.97 1.63 -3.72
N HIS A 552 19.86 2.59 -4.63
CA HIS A 552 19.55 2.39 -6.03
C HIS A 552 20.31 3.38 -6.91
N THR A 553 20.78 2.94 -8.06
CA THR A 553 21.34 3.78 -9.12
C THR A 553 20.94 3.20 -10.47
N LEU A 554 20.34 4.04 -11.32
CA LEU A 554 19.99 3.65 -12.68
C LEU A 554 21.28 3.37 -13.45
N SER A 555 21.43 2.18 -14.01
CA SER A 555 22.57 1.82 -14.87
C SER A 555 22.59 2.75 -16.09
N GLN A 556 23.75 3.37 -16.38
CA GLN A 556 23.94 4.26 -17.54
C GLN A 556 23.88 3.48 -18.84
#